data_d77ea6e1ecd997f56fea99f78b2543ad
#
_entry.id   d77ea6e1ecd997f56fea99f78b2543ad
#
_cell.length_a   1.000
_cell.length_b   1.000
_cell.length_c   1.000
_cell.angle_alpha   90.00
_cell.angle_beta   90.00
_cell.angle_gamma   90.00
#
_symmetry.space_group_name_H-M   'P 1'
#
loop_
_entity.id
_entity.type
_entity.pdbx_description
1 polymer ?
#
loop_
_entity_poly.entity_id
_entity_poly.type
_entity_poly.pdbx_seq_one_letter_code
_entity_poly.pdbx_strand_id
1 'polypeptide(L)'
;MQMTEIGEKIKQLRIRTNLTQEELASRCDLSKGFISQMERGLTSPSIATLVDILDSLGTNLTEFFQEADNTQLVFRQEDAFTTEDTGEGCQICWIVPNAQKNIMEPIIVRIQPKGRTAEYGPHPGDVMGFILSGTAILNINGQQWKLRKGECFYHSASGPYYLENKTGNPAVVFWVTSPPNF
;
A
#
# COMPACT_ATOMS: atom_id res chain seq x y z
N MET A 1 8.62 -7.78 6.16
CA MET A 1 9.64 -7.71 7.23
C MET A 1 10.34 -9.06 7.34
N GLN A 2 11.64 -9.11 7.12
CA GLN A 2 12.41 -10.37 7.15
C GLN A 2 12.82 -10.70 8.60
N MET A 3 13.10 -11.97 8.89
CA MET A 3 13.52 -12.42 10.24
C MET A 3 14.75 -11.68 10.76
N THR A 4 15.69 -11.32 9.90
CA THR A 4 16.87 -10.51 10.20
C THR A 4 16.51 -9.09 10.66
N GLU A 5 15.44 -8.50 10.16
CA GLU A 5 15.00 -7.14 10.51
C GLU A 5 14.41 -7.07 11.93
N ILE A 6 13.65 -8.10 12.34
CA ILE A 6 13.09 -8.18 13.71
C ILE A 6 14.22 -8.26 14.74
N GLY A 7 15.18 -9.15 14.51
CA GLY A 7 16.32 -9.33 15.43
C GLY A 7 17.19 -8.06 15.57
N GLU A 8 17.49 -7.41 14.45
CA GLU A 8 18.25 -6.17 14.46
C GLU A 8 17.51 -5.02 15.18
N LYS A 9 16.19 -4.93 14.99
CA LYS A 9 15.35 -3.90 15.64
C LYS A 9 15.28 -4.12 17.16
N ILE A 10 15.16 -5.37 17.61
CA ILE A 10 15.23 -5.72 19.04
C ILE A 10 16.60 -5.35 19.61
N LYS A 11 17.70 -5.70 18.94
CA LYS A 11 19.06 -5.34 19.34
C LYS A 11 19.23 -3.82 19.49
N GLN A 12 18.72 -3.02 18.56
CA GLN A 12 18.77 -1.57 18.64
C GLN A 12 17.99 -1.03 19.85
N LEU A 13 16.79 -1.55 20.12
CA LEU A 13 16.00 -1.19 21.30
C LEU A 13 16.73 -1.54 22.59
N ARG A 14 17.31 -2.75 22.68
CA ARG A 14 18.10 -3.17 23.84
C ARG A 14 19.30 -2.24 24.10
N ILE A 15 20.03 -1.87 23.05
CA ILE A 15 21.17 -0.95 23.16
C ILE A 15 20.69 0.44 23.63
N ARG A 16 19.57 0.93 23.11
CA ARG A 16 18.98 2.22 23.52
C ARG A 16 18.56 2.24 24.98
N THR A 17 18.13 1.10 25.51
CA THR A 17 17.77 0.93 26.94
C THR A 17 18.97 0.57 27.81
N ASN A 18 20.20 0.57 27.25
CA ASN A 18 21.44 0.23 27.92
C ASN A 18 21.46 -1.16 28.58
N LEU A 19 20.74 -2.14 28.00
CA LEU A 19 20.71 -3.51 28.48
C LEU A 19 21.75 -4.39 27.78
N THR A 20 22.41 -5.27 28.53
CA THR A 20 23.15 -6.39 27.95
C THR A 20 22.21 -7.50 27.47
N GLN A 21 22.68 -8.40 26.61
CA GLN A 21 21.89 -9.57 26.20
C GLN A 21 21.52 -10.46 27.40
N GLU A 22 22.34 -10.51 28.42
CA GLU A 22 22.11 -11.29 29.64
C GLU A 22 21.02 -10.67 30.51
N GLU A 23 21.03 -9.36 30.68
CA GLU A 23 20.00 -8.63 31.43
C GLU A 23 18.64 -8.71 30.73
N LEU A 24 18.60 -8.56 29.42
CA LEU A 24 17.33 -8.73 28.66
C LEU A 24 16.83 -10.17 28.79
N ALA A 25 17.68 -11.17 28.61
CA ALA A 25 17.35 -12.58 28.78
C ALA A 25 16.76 -12.86 30.16
N SER A 26 17.40 -12.33 31.21
CA SER A 26 16.93 -12.50 32.61
C SER A 26 15.56 -11.87 32.85
N ARG A 27 15.26 -10.72 32.23
CA ARG A 27 13.96 -10.04 32.37
C ARG A 27 12.79 -10.77 31.68
N CYS A 28 13.12 -11.58 30.68
CA CYS A 28 12.11 -12.29 29.86
C CYS A 28 12.10 -13.80 30.16
N ASP A 29 12.78 -14.28 31.18
CA ASP A 29 12.96 -15.71 31.49
C ASP A 29 13.51 -16.53 30.29
N LEU A 30 14.42 -15.91 29.52
CA LEU A 30 15.05 -16.51 28.33
C LEU A 30 16.52 -16.76 28.57
N SER A 31 17.15 -17.57 27.73
CA SER A 31 18.59 -17.74 27.74
C SER A 31 19.30 -16.63 26.95
N LYS A 32 20.49 -16.21 27.41
CA LYS A 32 21.38 -15.31 26.66
C LYS A 32 21.64 -15.82 25.23
N GLY A 33 21.79 -17.16 25.08
CA GLY A 33 21.98 -17.80 23.77
C GLY A 33 20.80 -17.58 22.82
N PHE A 34 19.56 -17.65 23.32
CA PHE A 34 18.36 -17.37 22.53
C PHE A 34 18.35 -15.92 22.08
N ILE A 35 18.57 -14.95 22.99
CA ILE A 35 18.61 -13.51 22.62
C ILE A 35 19.72 -13.28 21.58
N SER A 36 20.89 -13.84 21.75
CA SER A 36 22.00 -13.70 20.80
C SER A 36 21.67 -14.29 19.41
N GLN A 37 21.00 -15.44 19.33
CA GLN A 37 20.61 -16.05 18.06
C GLN A 37 19.50 -15.26 17.39
N MET A 38 18.54 -14.78 18.14
CA MET A 38 17.42 -13.97 17.67
C MET A 38 17.93 -12.63 17.10
N GLU A 39 18.81 -11.92 17.80
CA GLU A 39 19.40 -10.66 17.33
C GLU A 39 20.21 -10.82 16.04
N ARG A 40 20.74 -12.01 15.77
CA ARG A 40 21.44 -12.36 14.52
C ARG A 40 20.53 -12.90 13.43
N GLY A 41 19.22 -12.99 13.69
CA GLY A 41 18.25 -13.53 12.74
C GLY A 41 18.35 -15.04 12.52
N LEU A 42 19.00 -15.76 13.42
CA LEU A 42 19.18 -17.22 13.34
C LEU A 42 18.01 -18.00 13.97
N THR A 43 17.17 -17.34 14.74
CA THR A 43 15.93 -17.88 15.31
C THR A 43 14.86 -16.79 15.39
N SER A 44 13.59 -17.19 15.39
CA SER A 44 12.46 -16.28 15.56
C SER A 44 11.78 -16.51 16.89
N PRO A 45 11.40 -15.44 17.62
CA PRO A 45 10.56 -15.58 18.79
C PRO A 45 9.14 -15.96 18.37
N SER A 46 8.40 -16.64 19.27
CA SER A 46 6.94 -16.68 19.16
C SER A 46 6.34 -15.29 19.39
N ILE A 47 5.09 -15.09 19.01
CA ILE A 47 4.40 -13.80 19.27
C ILE A 47 4.37 -13.51 20.78
N ALA A 48 4.08 -14.50 21.61
CA ALA A 48 4.09 -14.34 23.06
C ALA A 48 5.49 -13.91 23.57
N THR A 49 6.55 -14.61 23.16
CA THR A 49 7.92 -14.27 23.51
C THR A 49 8.31 -12.86 23.03
N LEU A 50 7.84 -12.45 21.85
CA LEU A 50 8.09 -11.11 21.33
C LEU A 50 7.41 -10.05 22.21
N VAL A 51 6.18 -10.28 22.65
CA VAL A 51 5.46 -9.38 23.57
C VAL A 51 6.26 -9.22 24.88
N ASP A 52 6.68 -10.32 25.50
CA ASP A 52 7.45 -10.29 26.76
C ASP A 52 8.77 -9.50 26.60
N ILE A 53 9.46 -9.68 25.46
CA ILE A 53 10.67 -8.93 25.13
C ILE A 53 10.38 -7.43 24.99
N LEU A 54 9.32 -7.07 24.25
CA LEU A 54 8.98 -5.68 24.01
C LEU A 54 8.52 -4.97 25.28
N ASP A 55 7.73 -5.62 26.12
CA ASP A 55 7.33 -5.10 27.43
C ASP A 55 8.55 -4.84 28.32
N SER A 56 9.54 -5.76 28.32
CA SER A 56 10.80 -5.60 29.04
C SER A 56 11.67 -4.46 28.51
N LEU A 57 11.48 -4.08 27.22
CA LEU A 57 12.16 -2.95 26.57
C LEU A 57 11.34 -1.64 26.63
N GLY A 58 10.16 -1.68 27.28
CA GLY A 58 9.29 -0.50 27.47
C GLY A 58 8.56 -0.04 26.21
N THR A 59 8.25 -0.97 25.30
CA THR A 59 7.51 -0.72 24.06
C THR A 59 6.45 -1.82 23.86
N ASN A 60 5.64 -1.71 22.81
CA ASN A 60 4.59 -2.68 22.47
C ASN A 60 4.65 -3.08 20.99
N LEU A 61 3.85 -4.09 20.59
CA LEU A 61 3.81 -4.58 19.21
C LEU A 61 3.47 -3.47 18.20
N THR A 62 2.54 -2.57 18.56
CA THR A 62 2.14 -1.48 17.66
C THR A 62 3.32 -0.55 17.38
N GLU A 63 3.99 -0.08 18.42
CA GLU A 63 5.17 0.78 18.30
C GLU A 63 6.36 0.06 17.64
N PHE A 64 6.54 -1.21 17.95
CA PHE A 64 7.61 -2.02 17.39
C PHE A 64 7.45 -2.23 15.88
N PHE A 65 6.22 -2.47 15.41
CA PHE A 65 5.91 -2.63 13.99
C PHE A 65 5.55 -1.31 13.30
N GLN A 66 5.30 -0.23 14.04
CA GLN A 66 5.38 1.09 13.43
C GLN A 66 6.79 1.26 12.87
N GLU A 67 6.89 1.28 11.56
CA GLU A 67 8.10 1.79 10.91
C GLU A 67 8.26 3.20 11.48
N ALA A 68 9.45 3.50 12.03
CA ALA A 68 9.80 4.89 12.33
C ALA A 68 9.40 5.69 11.11
N ASP A 69 8.63 6.78 11.30
CA ASP A 69 7.99 7.60 10.27
C ASP A 69 8.96 7.99 9.13
N ASN A 70 9.38 7.01 8.38
CA ASN A 70 9.93 7.16 7.06
C ASN A 70 8.73 7.10 6.09
N THR A 71 7.72 7.95 6.40
CA THR A 71 6.62 8.16 5.49
C THR A 71 7.24 8.77 4.25
N GLN A 72 7.46 7.95 3.24
CA GLN A 72 7.94 8.43 1.96
C GLN A 72 6.94 9.46 1.45
N LEU A 73 7.37 10.74 1.42
CA LEU A 73 6.54 11.85 1.00
C LEU A 73 6.62 12.10 -0.50
N VAL A 74 7.72 11.68 -1.12
CA VAL A 74 7.96 11.87 -2.56
C VAL A 74 8.16 10.51 -3.21
N PHE A 75 7.28 10.18 -4.13
CA PHE A 75 7.34 8.97 -4.95
C PHE A 75 7.88 9.32 -6.33
N ARG A 76 8.83 8.56 -6.82
CA ARG A 76 9.46 8.72 -8.14
C ARG A 76 8.90 7.68 -9.11
N GLN A 77 9.22 7.84 -10.39
CA GLN A 77 8.77 6.89 -11.42
C GLN A 77 9.26 5.45 -11.15
N GLU A 78 10.43 5.29 -10.54
CA GLU A 78 11.00 4.01 -10.14
C GLU A 78 10.28 3.32 -8.98
N ASP A 79 9.54 4.08 -8.17
CA ASP A 79 8.74 3.56 -7.07
C ASP A 79 7.38 3.01 -7.56
N ALA A 80 6.96 3.41 -8.75
CA ALA A 80 5.65 3.05 -9.27
C ALA A 80 5.59 1.57 -9.68
N PHE A 81 4.47 0.94 -9.39
CA PHE A 81 4.17 -0.43 -9.81
C PHE A 81 3.11 -0.42 -10.90
N THR A 82 3.35 -1.16 -11.98
CA THR A 82 2.42 -1.23 -13.12
C THR A 82 2.02 -2.68 -13.35
N THR A 83 0.70 -2.93 -13.50
CA THR A 83 0.22 -4.24 -13.95
C THR A 83 0.42 -4.38 -15.46
N GLU A 84 0.60 -5.61 -15.91
CA GLU A 84 0.45 -5.95 -17.32
C GLU A 84 -1.01 -5.83 -17.75
N ASP A 85 -1.24 -5.64 -19.03
CA ASP A 85 -2.58 -5.59 -19.62
C ASP A 85 -3.33 -6.91 -19.36
N THR A 86 -4.48 -6.84 -18.70
CA THR A 86 -5.29 -8.00 -18.32
C THR A 86 -6.11 -8.56 -19.49
N GLY A 87 -5.85 -8.12 -20.72
CA GLY A 87 -6.59 -8.56 -21.92
C GLY A 87 -7.84 -7.73 -22.25
N GLU A 88 -8.21 -6.78 -21.39
CA GLU A 88 -9.27 -5.80 -21.66
C GLU A 88 -8.74 -4.47 -22.24
N GLY A 89 -7.44 -4.40 -22.57
CA GLY A 89 -6.80 -3.20 -23.09
C GLY A 89 -6.63 -2.11 -22.02
N CYS A 90 -6.44 -2.48 -20.76
CA CYS A 90 -6.27 -1.56 -19.64
C CYS A 90 -5.01 -1.90 -18.83
N GLN A 91 -4.22 -0.89 -18.54
CA GLN A 91 -3.03 -0.98 -17.71
C GLN A 91 -3.15 0.00 -16.55
N ILE A 92 -2.89 -0.47 -15.34
CA ILE A 92 -2.95 0.33 -14.10
C ILE A 92 -1.54 0.51 -13.56
N CYS A 93 -1.19 1.75 -13.24
CA CYS A 93 0.07 2.13 -12.60
C CYS A 93 -0.23 2.74 -11.22
N TRP A 94 0.21 2.07 -10.16
CA TRP A 94 0.16 2.58 -8.78
C TRP A 94 1.35 3.52 -8.58
N ILE A 95 1.08 4.82 -8.55
CA ILE A 95 2.10 5.87 -8.38
C ILE A 95 2.47 6.09 -6.91
N VAL A 96 1.66 5.59 -5.99
CA VAL A 96 1.92 5.51 -4.55
C VAL A 96 1.80 4.05 -4.13
N PRO A 97 2.91 3.28 -4.06
CA PRO A 97 2.88 1.88 -3.63
C PRO A 97 2.32 1.74 -2.23
N ASN A 98 1.63 0.63 -1.96
CA ASN A 98 1.00 0.33 -0.66
C ASN A 98 -0.01 1.40 -0.19
N ALA A 99 -0.69 2.05 -1.11
CA ALA A 99 -1.68 3.09 -0.81
C ALA A 99 -2.84 2.59 0.06
N GLN A 100 -3.05 1.27 0.20
CA GLN A 100 -4.04 0.68 1.11
C GLN A 100 -3.85 1.08 2.59
N LYS A 101 -2.66 1.56 2.96
CA LYS A 101 -2.39 2.13 4.30
C LYS A 101 -2.79 3.61 4.40
N ASN A 102 -3.14 4.24 3.29
CA ASN A 102 -3.49 5.65 3.20
C ASN A 102 -5.02 5.85 3.18
N ILE A 103 -5.46 7.09 3.23
CA ILE A 103 -6.89 7.45 3.13
C ILE A 103 -7.38 7.36 1.68
N MET A 104 -6.48 7.56 0.70
CA MET A 104 -6.80 7.55 -0.72
C MET A 104 -5.75 6.76 -1.51
N GLU A 105 -6.14 6.23 -2.65
CA GLU A 105 -5.31 5.48 -3.58
C GLU A 105 -5.29 6.17 -4.95
N PRO A 106 -4.22 6.93 -5.26
CA PRO A 106 -4.03 7.53 -6.57
C PRO A 106 -3.36 6.55 -7.53
N ILE A 107 -3.93 6.40 -8.72
CA ILE A 107 -3.40 5.58 -9.82
C ILE A 107 -3.39 6.34 -11.14
N ILE A 108 -2.59 5.86 -12.10
CA ILE A 108 -2.70 6.23 -13.51
C ILE A 108 -3.27 5.03 -14.27
N VAL A 109 -4.36 5.24 -14.96
CA VAL A 109 -5.01 4.24 -15.81
C VAL A 109 -4.76 4.59 -17.26
N ARG A 110 -4.18 3.66 -18.03
CA ARG A 110 -4.01 3.75 -19.48
C ARG A 110 -4.96 2.79 -20.17
N ILE A 111 -5.89 3.32 -20.95
CA ILE A 111 -6.91 2.54 -21.66
C ILE A 111 -6.57 2.59 -23.15
N GLN A 112 -6.23 1.45 -23.72
CA GLN A 112 -5.94 1.31 -25.15
C GLN A 112 -7.16 1.60 -26.02
N PRO A 113 -7.00 1.84 -27.32
CA PRO A 113 -8.12 1.95 -28.25
C PRO A 113 -9.06 0.75 -28.12
N LYS A 114 -10.35 1.00 -27.94
CA LYS A 114 -11.42 0.01 -27.70
C LYS A 114 -11.28 -0.83 -26.43
N GLY A 115 -10.35 -0.47 -25.55
CA GLY A 115 -10.18 -1.08 -24.24
C GLY A 115 -11.14 -0.48 -23.19
N ARG A 116 -11.18 -1.14 -22.05
CA ARG A 116 -11.92 -0.68 -20.86
C ARG A 116 -11.24 -1.13 -19.56
N THR A 117 -11.59 -0.49 -18.47
CA THR A 117 -11.24 -0.99 -17.12
C THR A 117 -12.15 -2.17 -16.74
N ALA A 118 -11.75 -2.91 -15.72
CA ALA A 118 -12.69 -3.76 -15.01
C ALA A 118 -13.90 -2.94 -14.53
N GLU A 119 -15.03 -3.61 -14.35
CA GLU A 119 -16.20 -3.00 -13.71
C GLU A 119 -16.02 -3.11 -12.20
N TYR A 120 -16.02 -1.96 -11.54
CA TYR A 120 -15.94 -1.87 -10.07
C TYR A 120 -17.35 -1.87 -9.50
N GLY A 121 -17.58 -2.73 -8.52
CA GLY A 121 -18.85 -2.79 -7.78
C GLY A 121 -19.03 -1.62 -6.82
N PRO A 122 -20.22 -1.48 -6.21
CA PRO A 122 -20.44 -0.45 -5.20
C PRO A 122 -19.58 -0.70 -3.98
N HIS A 123 -18.98 0.38 -3.45
CA HIS A 123 -18.23 0.37 -2.21
C HIS A 123 -18.42 1.69 -1.44
N PRO A 124 -18.22 1.72 -0.11
CA PRO A 124 -18.24 2.97 0.64
C PRO A 124 -17.11 3.90 0.15
N GLY A 125 -17.45 5.14 -0.18
CA GLY A 125 -16.46 6.15 -0.54
C GLY A 125 -16.72 6.85 -1.85
N ASP A 126 -15.72 7.62 -2.25
CA ASP A 126 -15.78 8.51 -3.40
C ASP A 126 -14.68 8.19 -4.42
N VAL A 127 -14.99 8.53 -5.65
CA VAL A 127 -14.12 8.32 -6.82
C VAL A 127 -13.97 9.63 -7.56
N MET A 128 -12.73 9.98 -7.90
CA MET A 128 -12.38 11.13 -8.73
C MET A 128 -11.48 10.70 -9.87
N GLY A 129 -11.69 11.23 -11.07
CA GLY A 129 -10.73 11.06 -12.16
C GLY A 129 -10.53 12.33 -12.95
N PHE A 130 -9.32 12.49 -13.50
CA PHE A 130 -8.95 13.60 -14.37
C PHE A 130 -8.31 13.05 -15.66
N ILE A 131 -8.80 13.48 -16.81
CA ILE A 131 -8.32 13.01 -18.11
C ILE A 131 -7.02 13.73 -18.48
N LEU A 132 -5.89 13.02 -18.38
CA LEU A 132 -4.57 13.55 -18.72
C LEU A 132 -4.36 13.61 -20.23
N SER A 133 -4.85 12.62 -20.97
CA SER A 133 -4.79 12.59 -22.44
C SER A 133 -5.87 11.69 -23.03
N GLY A 134 -6.22 11.95 -24.31
CA GLY A 134 -7.22 11.18 -25.03
C GLY A 134 -8.65 11.51 -24.64
N THR A 135 -9.53 10.51 -24.77
CA THR A 135 -10.95 10.59 -24.45
C THR A 135 -11.38 9.28 -23.81
N ALA A 136 -12.07 9.36 -22.69
CA ALA A 136 -12.69 8.21 -22.02
C ALA A 136 -14.20 8.41 -21.89
N ILE A 137 -14.93 7.32 -21.73
CA ILE A 137 -16.36 7.31 -21.43
C ILE A 137 -16.50 6.71 -20.03
N LEU A 138 -17.02 7.50 -19.10
CA LEU A 138 -17.38 7.04 -17.78
C LEU A 138 -18.77 6.40 -17.85
N ASN A 139 -18.88 5.19 -17.35
CA ASN A 139 -20.14 4.47 -17.20
C ASN A 139 -20.46 4.35 -15.70
N ILE A 140 -21.63 4.80 -15.27
CA ILE A 140 -22.12 4.63 -13.88
C ILE A 140 -23.59 4.22 -13.98
N ASN A 141 -23.96 3.09 -13.41
CA ASN A 141 -25.35 2.59 -13.40
C ASN A 141 -25.98 2.58 -14.80
N GLY A 142 -25.20 2.29 -15.85
CA GLY A 142 -25.67 2.26 -17.24
C GLY A 142 -25.79 3.62 -17.93
N GLN A 143 -25.55 4.73 -17.24
CA GLN A 143 -25.44 6.04 -17.84
C GLN A 143 -24.02 6.32 -18.30
N GLN A 144 -23.85 7.09 -19.37
CA GLN A 144 -22.56 7.34 -20.02
C GLN A 144 -22.24 8.83 -20.12
N TRP A 145 -21.02 9.19 -19.76
CA TRP A 145 -20.48 10.55 -19.91
C TRP A 145 -19.15 10.49 -20.66
N LYS A 146 -19.09 11.23 -21.76
CA LYS A 146 -17.86 11.36 -22.55
C LYS A 146 -17.00 12.46 -21.97
N LEU A 147 -15.75 12.11 -21.62
CA LEU A 147 -14.76 12.99 -21.02
C LEU A 147 -13.54 13.12 -21.93
N ARG A 148 -13.04 14.35 -22.07
CA ARG A 148 -11.88 14.71 -22.89
C ARG A 148 -10.74 15.19 -22.01
N LYS A 149 -9.55 15.28 -22.59
CA LYS A 149 -8.37 15.86 -21.92
C LYS A 149 -8.73 17.18 -21.22
N GLY A 150 -8.35 17.30 -19.94
CA GLY A 150 -8.60 18.44 -19.08
C GLY A 150 -9.92 18.41 -18.33
N GLU A 151 -10.80 17.45 -18.62
CA GLU A 151 -12.07 17.27 -17.92
C GLU A 151 -11.91 16.27 -16.75
N CYS A 152 -12.74 16.40 -15.73
CA CYS A 152 -12.74 15.54 -14.56
C CYS A 152 -14.15 14.99 -14.29
N PHE A 153 -14.19 13.93 -13.49
CA PHE A 153 -15.40 13.39 -12.90
C PHE A 153 -15.20 13.19 -11.39
N TYR A 154 -16.31 13.23 -10.68
CA TYR A 154 -16.37 12.92 -9.26
C TYR A 154 -17.74 12.29 -8.97
N HIS A 155 -17.76 11.18 -8.27
CA HIS A 155 -18.99 10.54 -7.82
C HIS A 155 -18.78 9.70 -6.57
N SER A 156 -19.85 9.46 -5.82
CA SER A 156 -19.89 8.42 -4.80
C SER A 156 -19.99 7.05 -5.48
N ALA A 157 -19.21 6.08 -5.00
CA ALA A 157 -19.18 4.73 -5.54
C ALA A 157 -20.40 3.88 -5.11
N SER A 158 -21.60 4.44 -5.19
CA SER A 158 -22.86 3.80 -4.76
C SER A 158 -23.42 2.76 -5.72
N GLY A 159 -22.85 2.63 -6.90
CA GLY A 159 -23.25 1.67 -7.94
C GLY A 159 -22.09 1.24 -8.83
N PRO A 160 -22.31 0.28 -9.74
CA PRO A 160 -21.26 -0.20 -10.63
C PRO A 160 -20.78 0.91 -11.59
N TYR A 161 -19.46 0.97 -11.80
CA TYR A 161 -18.83 1.97 -12.66
C TYR A 161 -17.58 1.42 -13.33
N TYR A 162 -17.27 1.94 -14.53
CA TYR A 162 -16.05 1.66 -15.27
C TYR A 162 -15.75 2.75 -16.30
N LEU A 163 -14.53 2.77 -16.81
CA LEU A 163 -14.12 3.60 -17.93
C LEU A 163 -13.91 2.76 -19.18
N GLU A 164 -14.32 3.28 -20.32
CA GLU A 164 -14.06 2.70 -21.63
C GLU A 164 -13.49 3.73 -22.61
N ASN A 165 -12.71 3.25 -23.57
CA ASN A 165 -12.17 4.07 -24.65
C ASN A 165 -12.69 3.57 -26.01
N LYS A 166 -13.66 4.26 -26.59
CA LYS A 166 -14.22 3.96 -27.94
C LYS A 166 -13.47 4.64 -29.08
N THR A 167 -12.34 5.32 -28.78
CA THR A 167 -11.56 6.06 -29.79
C THR A 167 -10.43 5.22 -30.40
N GLY A 168 -9.76 5.78 -31.41
CA GLY A 168 -8.60 5.16 -32.03
C GLY A 168 -7.26 5.48 -31.35
N ASN A 169 -7.24 6.33 -30.32
CA ASN A 169 -6.05 6.72 -29.59
C ASN A 169 -6.16 6.31 -28.12
N PRO A 170 -5.04 5.99 -27.43
CA PRO A 170 -5.07 5.68 -26.00
C PRO A 170 -5.62 6.85 -25.17
N ALA A 171 -6.32 6.53 -24.09
CA ALA A 171 -6.71 7.47 -23.06
C ALA A 171 -5.88 7.24 -21.81
N VAL A 172 -5.49 8.32 -21.12
CA VAL A 172 -4.77 8.27 -19.83
C VAL A 172 -5.54 9.09 -18.82
N VAL A 173 -5.83 8.45 -17.70
CA VAL A 173 -6.64 9.02 -16.62
C VAL A 173 -5.84 8.97 -15.33
N PHE A 174 -5.71 10.09 -14.63
CA PHE A 174 -5.37 10.11 -13.23
C PHE A 174 -6.64 9.80 -12.44
N TRP A 175 -6.58 8.78 -11.60
CA TRP A 175 -7.77 8.28 -10.91
C TRP A 175 -7.47 8.09 -9.43
N VAL A 176 -8.39 8.51 -8.57
CA VAL A 176 -8.25 8.42 -7.12
C VAL A 176 -9.52 7.81 -6.53
N THR A 177 -9.35 6.84 -5.65
CA THR A 177 -10.43 6.31 -4.79
C THR A 177 -10.13 6.61 -3.32
N SER A 178 -11.16 6.85 -2.55
CA SER A 178 -11.09 7.02 -1.11
C SER A 178 -12.32 6.37 -0.46
N PRO A 179 -12.13 5.32 0.38
CA PRO A 179 -10.86 4.64 0.68
C PRO A 179 -10.28 3.87 -0.53
N PRO A 180 -9.04 3.33 -0.40
CA PRO A 180 -8.40 2.47 -1.40
C PRO A 180 -9.27 1.29 -1.83
N ASN A 181 -9.30 0.98 -3.13
CA ASN A 181 -10.18 -0.06 -3.70
C ASN A 181 -9.58 -0.78 -4.94
N PHE A 182 -8.31 -0.55 -5.29
CA PHE A 182 -7.65 -1.21 -6.42
C PHE A 182 -6.68 -2.30 -6.01
#